data_acd7a57c9877d225b55701b5e3fd016a
#
_entry.id   acd7a57c9877d225b55701b5e3fd016a
#
_cell.length_a   1.000
_cell.length_b   1.000
_cell.length_c   1.000
_cell.angle_alpha   90.00
_cell.angle_beta   90.00
_cell.angle_gamma   90.00
#
_symmetry.space_group_name_H-M   'P 1'
#
loop_
_entity.id
_entity.type
_entity.pdbx_description
1 polymer ?
#
loop_
_entity_poly.entity_id
_entity_poly.type
_entity_poly.pdbx_seq_one_letter_code
_entity_poly.pdbx_strand_id
1 'polypeptide(L)'
;MPRMVLQEILNMRGNEMKSDLLAIDDLSDRLSEIIDWAIRIKNDEEALYDFKPLDGMSIGSIYEKPSTRTRVSFEVGVARLGGQPITLLAGDLQLGKSETIADTAAVLSRYMDCITYRCYGHDDVMELAKHATVPVINALSDLHHPCQAVADMMTIVENSDRVNGHVAWVGDGNNV
;
A
#
# COMPACT_ATOMS: atom_id res chain seq x y z
N MET A 1 2.96 -25.92 -2.97
CA MET A 1 3.18 -24.69 -3.75
C MET A 1 3.18 -23.38 -2.95
N PRO A 2 2.38 -23.15 -1.89
CA PRO A 2 2.43 -21.88 -1.12
C PRO A 2 3.78 -21.61 -0.44
N ARG A 3 4.48 -22.65 0.03
CA ARG A 3 5.78 -22.51 0.73
C ARG A 3 6.93 -22.01 -0.14
N MET A 4 6.95 -22.27 -1.43
CA MET A 4 8.02 -21.80 -2.32
C MET A 4 7.92 -20.30 -2.58
N VAL A 5 6.71 -19.77 -2.77
CA VAL A 5 6.48 -18.34 -2.99
C VAL A 5 6.77 -17.54 -1.71
N LEU A 6 6.42 -18.12 -0.55
CA LEU A 6 6.78 -17.53 0.75
C LEU A 6 8.30 -17.48 0.93
N GLN A 7 9.02 -18.52 0.48
CA GLN A 7 10.47 -18.56 0.54
C GLN A 7 11.12 -17.54 -0.40
N GLU A 8 10.51 -17.28 -1.56
CA GLU A 8 10.97 -16.20 -2.46
C GLU A 8 10.71 -14.81 -1.87
N ILE A 9 9.52 -14.56 -1.30
CA ILE A 9 9.22 -13.29 -0.60
C ILE A 9 10.13 -13.10 0.62
N LEU A 10 10.45 -14.17 1.36
CA LEU A 10 11.35 -14.12 2.51
C LEU A 10 12.84 -14.03 2.09
N ASN A 11 13.21 -14.61 0.96
CA ASN A 11 14.56 -14.45 0.39
C ASN A 11 14.80 -13.04 -0.15
N MET A 12 13.74 -12.31 -0.54
CA MET A 12 13.79 -10.88 -0.85
C MET A 12 14.18 -10.02 0.39
N ARG A 13 14.01 -10.52 1.61
CA ARG A 13 14.50 -9.84 2.84
C ARG A 13 16.04 -9.79 2.97
N GLY A 14 16.78 -10.53 2.16
CA GLY A 14 18.23 -10.72 2.35
C GLY A 14 19.13 -9.66 1.70
N ASN A 15 18.69 -8.92 0.68
CA ASN A 15 19.57 -7.96 -0.04
C ASN A 15 18.86 -6.99 -1.00
N GLU A 16 17.54 -6.82 -0.93
CA GLU A 16 16.87 -5.88 -1.82
C GLU A 16 16.69 -4.51 -1.18
N MET A 17 17.01 -3.48 -1.95
CA MET A 17 16.70 -2.10 -1.61
C MET A 17 15.20 -1.98 -1.37
N LYS A 18 14.83 -1.23 -0.33
CA LYS A 18 13.46 -0.82 -0.04
C LYS A 18 12.74 -0.45 -1.35
N SER A 19 11.52 -1.00 -1.55
CA SER A 19 10.67 -0.69 -2.70
C SER A 19 9.44 0.08 -2.22
N ASP A 20 9.30 1.31 -2.68
CA ASP A 20 8.16 2.17 -2.39
C ASP A 20 7.08 2.04 -3.47
N LEU A 21 5.84 2.38 -3.13
CA LEU A 21 4.72 2.50 -4.05
C LEU A 21 4.14 3.92 -3.95
N LEU A 22 4.67 4.86 -4.72
CA LEU A 22 4.27 6.27 -4.69
C LEU A 22 3.32 6.61 -5.83
N ALA A 23 3.50 5.98 -7.00
CA ALA A 23 2.67 6.08 -8.18
C ALA A 23 2.41 4.69 -8.78
N ILE A 24 1.44 4.58 -9.70
CA ILE A 24 1.13 3.29 -10.35
C ILE A 24 2.30 2.79 -11.20
N ASP A 25 3.12 3.68 -11.74
CA ASP A 25 4.29 3.36 -12.56
C ASP A 25 5.34 2.53 -11.80
N ASP A 26 5.38 2.64 -10.47
CA ASP A 26 6.25 1.84 -9.60
C ASP A 26 5.91 0.34 -9.65
N LEU A 27 4.74 -0.02 -10.17
CA LEU A 27 4.27 -1.40 -10.34
C LEU A 27 4.32 -1.90 -11.78
N SER A 28 4.85 -1.14 -12.75
CA SER A 28 4.76 -1.46 -14.19
C SER A 28 5.12 -2.91 -14.52
N ASP A 29 6.15 -3.46 -13.88
CA ASP A 29 6.64 -4.82 -14.11
C ASP A 29 5.90 -5.89 -13.28
N ARG A 30 5.12 -5.49 -12.25
CA ARG A 30 4.51 -6.40 -11.27
C ARG A 30 2.98 -6.27 -11.18
N LEU A 31 2.39 -5.33 -11.89
CA LEU A 31 0.96 -5.03 -11.77
C LEU A 31 0.08 -6.25 -12.07
N SER A 32 0.39 -6.99 -13.13
CA SER A 32 -0.35 -8.21 -13.50
C SER A 32 -0.28 -9.27 -12.40
N GLU A 33 0.90 -9.50 -11.85
CA GLU A 33 1.12 -10.46 -10.76
C GLU A 33 0.32 -10.08 -9.50
N ILE A 34 0.33 -8.80 -9.14
CA ILE A 34 -0.40 -8.28 -7.96
C ILE A 34 -1.92 -8.46 -8.15
N ILE A 35 -2.44 -8.17 -9.34
CA ILE A 35 -3.87 -8.36 -9.65
C ILE A 35 -4.23 -9.84 -9.58
N ASP A 36 -3.44 -10.73 -10.16
CA ASP A 36 -3.68 -12.17 -10.11
C ASP A 36 -3.69 -12.69 -8.66
N TRP A 37 -2.77 -12.23 -7.83
CA TRP A 37 -2.75 -12.55 -6.41
C TRP A 37 -3.99 -12.03 -5.69
N ALA A 38 -4.38 -10.78 -5.93
CA ALA A 38 -5.55 -10.18 -5.31
C ALA A 38 -6.85 -10.94 -5.66
N ILE A 39 -7.01 -11.34 -6.92
CA ILE A 39 -8.14 -12.14 -7.38
C ILE A 39 -8.16 -13.52 -6.73
N ARG A 40 -7.01 -14.19 -6.62
CA ARG A 40 -6.91 -15.49 -5.94
C ARG A 40 -7.29 -15.39 -4.47
N ILE A 41 -6.75 -14.39 -3.76
CA ILE A 41 -7.06 -14.13 -2.35
C ILE A 41 -8.56 -13.85 -2.17
N LYS A 42 -9.17 -13.08 -3.07
CA LYS A 42 -10.60 -12.75 -3.01
C LYS A 42 -11.49 -13.96 -3.21
N ASN A 43 -11.09 -14.90 -4.08
CA ASN A 43 -11.90 -16.07 -4.44
C ASN A 43 -11.69 -17.28 -3.53
N ASP A 44 -10.64 -17.31 -2.74
CA ASP A 44 -10.29 -18.39 -1.82
C ASP A 44 -10.04 -17.83 -0.41
N GLU A 45 -11.14 -17.60 0.31
CA GLU A 45 -11.07 -17.10 1.68
C GLU A 45 -10.39 -18.09 2.64
N GLU A 46 -10.46 -19.41 2.40
CA GLU A 46 -9.79 -20.41 3.22
C GLU A 46 -8.27 -20.33 3.07
N ALA A 47 -7.77 -20.05 1.86
CA ALA A 47 -6.34 -19.84 1.62
C ALA A 47 -5.79 -18.63 2.39
N LEU A 48 -6.62 -17.62 2.68
CA LEU A 48 -6.24 -16.46 3.50
C LEU A 48 -5.92 -16.83 4.95
N TYR A 49 -6.59 -17.82 5.53
CA TYR A 49 -6.34 -18.21 6.92
C TYR A 49 -4.97 -18.85 7.11
N ASP A 50 -4.47 -19.54 6.10
CA ASP A 50 -3.14 -20.16 6.09
C ASP A 50 -2.05 -19.25 5.50
N PHE A 51 -2.45 -18.26 4.67
CA PHE A 51 -1.55 -17.30 4.04
C PHE A 51 -1.50 -16.00 4.85
N LYS A 52 -0.50 -15.89 5.71
CA LYS A 52 -0.25 -14.70 6.56
C LYS A 52 1.08 -14.04 6.20
N PRO A 53 1.16 -13.37 5.05
CA PRO A 53 2.43 -12.79 4.57
C PRO A 53 2.94 -11.66 5.47
N LEU A 54 2.08 -11.05 6.29
CA LEU A 54 2.41 -9.97 7.21
C LEU A 54 2.54 -10.44 8.67
N ASP A 55 2.64 -11.76 8.91
CA ASP A 55 2.76 -12.29 10.28
C ASP A 55 3.99 -11.70 10.99
N GLY A 56 3.76 -11.17 12.19
CA GLY A 56 4.79 -10.49 13.00
C GLY A 56 5.19 -9.09 12.50
N MET A 57 4.54 -8.55 11.45
CA MET A 57 4.83 -7.22 10.93
C MET A 57 3.86 -6.16 11.48
N SER A 58 4.39 -4.96 11.74
CA SER A 58 3.65 -3.77 12.14
C SER A 58 3.54 -2.80 10.96
N ILE A 59 2.32 -2.48 10.54
CA ILE A 59 2.06 -1.59 9.41
C ILE A 59 1.45 -0.28 9.92
N GLY A 60 2.23 0.79 9.84
CA GLY A 60 1.79 2.14 10.22
C GLY A 60 0.99 2.81 9.10
N SER A 61 -0.17 3.36 9.42
CA SER A 61 -1.00 4.08 8.45
C SER A 61 -1.26 5.50 8.94
N ILE A 62 -0.65 6.48 8.26
CA ILE A 62 -0.77 7.91 8.58
C ILE A 62 -1.89 8.53 7.73
N TYR A 63 -2.79 9.28 8.37
CA TYR A 63 -3.91 9.95 7.73
C TYR A 63 -3.95 11.44 8.07
N GLU A 64 -3.70 12.31 7.09
CA GLU A 64 -3.92 13.76 7.21
C GLU A 64 -5.36 14.15 6.87
N LYS A 65 -5.98 13.41 5.95
CA LYS A 65 -7.37 13.64 5.54
C LYS A 65 -8.29 12.58 6.14
N PRO A 66 -9.49 12.95 6.59
CA PRO A 66 -10.50 11.98 6.99
C PRO A 66 -10.76 10.96 5.86
N SER A 67 -10.78 9.69 6.21
CA SER A 67 -11.02 8.62 5.24
C SER A 67 -11.61 7.40 5.94
N THR A 68 -12.85 7.09 5.66
CA THR A 68 -13.50 5.89 6.20
C THR A 68 -13.08 4.64 5.42
N ARG A 69 -13.26 4.66 4.09
CA ARG A 69 -13.01 3.48 3.24
C ARG A 69 -11.54 3.07 3.23
N THR A 70 -10.63 4.00 2.94
CA THR A 70 -9.18 3.72 2.92
C THR A 70 -8.70 3.21 4.26
N ARG A 71 -9.11 3.87 5.36
CA ARG A 71 -8.69 3.46 6.70
C ARG A 71 -9.16 2.05 7.03
N VAL A 72 -10.46 1.77 6.88
CA VAL A 72 -11.02 0.45 7.20
C VAL A 72 -10.41 -0.64 6.29
N SER A 73 -10.18 -0.37 4.99
CA SER A 73 -9.59 -1.35 4.09
C SER A 73 -8.16 -1.71 4.47
N PHE A 74 -7.33 -0.74 4.85
CA PHE A 74 -5.98 -1.03 5.34
C PHE A 74 -5.98 -1.75 6.69
N GLU A 75 -6.77 -1.28 7.67
CA GLU A 75 -6.86 -1.92 8.99
C GLU A 75 -7.29 -3.40 8.87
N VAL A 76 -8.39 -3.66 8.15
CA VAL A 76 -8.90 -5.02 7.97
C VAL A 76 -7.98 -5.85 7.08
N GLY A 77 -7.45 -5.29 6.00
CA GLY A 77 -6.56 -5.99 5.07
C GLY A 77 -5.27 -6.45 5.76
N VAL A 78 -4.60 -5.56 6.48
CA VAL A 78 -3.39 -5.88 7.25
C VAL A 78 -3.66 -6.97 8.30
N ALA A 79 -4.76 -6.83 9.06
CA ALA A 79 -5.12 -7.82 10.08
C ALA A 79 -5.42 -9.19 9.47
N ARG A 80 -6.16 -9.26 8.34
CA ARG A 80 -6.45 -10.51 7.64
C ARG A 80 -5.21 -11.19 7.08
N LEU A 81 -4.21 -10.40 6.66
CA LEU A 81 -2.92 -10.90 6.19
C LEU A 81 -1.96 -11.24 7.33
N GLY A 82 -2.41 -11.18 8.60
CA GLY A 82 -1.65 -11.59 9.79
C GLY A 82 -0.82 -10.48 10.42
N GLY A 83 -0.82 -9.26 9.88
CA GLY A 83 -0.07 -8.14 10.40
C GLY A 83 -0.81 -7.36 11.50
N GLN A 84 -0.09 -6.47 12.17
CA GLN A 84 -0.61 -5.54 13.16
C GLN A 84 -0.84 -4.18 12.50
N PRO A 85 -2.09 -3.74 12.25
CA PRO A 85 -2.35 -2.39 11.75
C PRO A 85 -2.22 -1.38 12.88
N ILE A 86 -1.54 -0.27 12.61
CA ILE A 86 -1.37 0.86 13.54
C ILE A 86 -1.83 2.12 12.83
N THR A 87 -2.96 2.67 13.25
CA THR A 87 -3.51 3.90 12.67
C THR A 87 -2.97 5.12 13.41
N LEU A 88 -2.42 6.06 12.64
CA LEU A 88 -1.86 7.30 13.10
C LEU A 88 -2.62 8.47 12.45
N LEU A 89 -3.37 9.22 13.24
CA LEU A 89 -4.04 10.42 12.75
C LEU A 89 -3.09 11.61 12.86
N ALA A 90 -2.95 12.41 11.82
CA ALA A 90 -2.05 13.57 11.83
C ALA A 90 -2.38 14.58 12.94
N GLY A 91 -3.65 14.61 13.39
CA GLY A 91 -4.06 15.40 14.56
C GLY A 91 -3.41 14.98 15.87
N ASP A 92 -3.05 13.70 15.98
CA ASP A 92 -2.43 13.11 17.17
C ASP A 92 -0.89 13.08 17.05
N LEU A 93 -0.36 13.35 15.85
CA LEU A 93 1.07 13.42 15.57
C LEU A 93 1.58 14.86 15.67
N GLN A 94 2.87 15.00 15.84
CA GLN A 94 3.57 16.29 15.78
C GLN A 94 4.01 16.64 14.35
N LEU A 95 3.58 15.85 13.36
CA LEU A 95 3.93 15.95 11.95
C LEU A 95 3.61 17.35 11.39
N GLY A 96 4.61 18.00 10.81
CA GLY A 96 4.49 19.33 10.23
C GLY A 96 4.29 20.48 11.24
N LYS A 97 4.33 20.20 12.55
CA LYS A 97 4.22 21.20 13.64
C LYS A 97 5.56 21.42 14.31
N SER A 98 5.98 20.48 15.15
CA SER A 98 7.26 20.50 15.86
C SER A 98 8.23 19.42 15.39
N GLU A 99 7.77 18.51 14.55
CA GLU A 99 8.54 17.40 13.98
C GLU A 99 8.47 17.44 12.47
N THR A 100 9.62 17.28 11.81
CA THR A 100 9.69 17.24 10.34
C THR A 100 9.19 15.90 9.82
N ILE A 101 8.77 15.84 8.54
CA ILE A 101 8.43 14.58 7.88
C ILE A 101 9.61 13.62 7.91
N ALA A 102 10.82 14.14 7.72
CA ALA A 102 12.05 13.35 7.75
C ALA A 102 12.30 12.71 9.14
N ASP A 103 12.10 13.45 10.22
CA ASP A 103 12.26 12.92 11.59
C ASP A 103 11.19 11.89 11.90
N THR A 104 9.93 12.16 11.55
CA THR A 104 8.82 11.20 11.69
C THR A 104 9.11 9.91 10.92
N ALA A 105 9.59 10.01 9.67
CA ALA A 105 9.96 8.86 8.85
C ALA A 105 11.06 8.02 9.52
N ALA A 106 12.11 8.67 9.99
CA ALA A 106 13.24 8.01 10.66
C ALA A 106 12.82 7.30 11.96
N VAL A 107 11.97 7.94 12.77
CA VAL A 107 11.45 7.38 14.02
C VAL A 107 10.51 6.22 13.75
N LEU A 108 9.51 6.39 12.89
CA LEU A 108 8.52 5.35 12.60
C LEU A 108 9.17 4.12 11.96
N SER A 109 10.20 4.29 11.13
CA SER A 109 10.94 3.18 10.53
C SER A 109 11.62 2.24 11.56
N ARG A 110 11.73 2.65 12.81
CA ARG A 110 12.28 1.82 13.88
C ARG A 110 11.23 0.94 14.57
N TYR A 111 9.96 1.22 14.35
CA TYR A 111 8.83 0.51 14.97
C TYR A 111 7.98 -0.23 13.96
N MET A 112 7.97 0.23 12.71
CA MET A 112 7.12 -0.28 11.64
C MET A 112 7.93 -1.04 10.60
N ASP A 113 7.31 -2.02 9.97
CA ASP A 113 7.86 -2.76 8.84
C ASP A 113 7.45 -2.16 7.48
N CYS A 114 6.38 -1.36 7.47
CA CYS A 114 5.91 -0.60 6.32
C CYS A 114 5.09 0.59 6.80
N ILE A 115 5.08 1.68 6.01
CA ILE A 115 4.29 2.87 6.31
C ILE A 115 3.38 3.15 5.13
N THR A 116 2.07 3.34 5.37
CA THR A 116 1.14 3.89 4.39
C THR A 116 0.84 5.33 4.75
N TYR A 117 0.79 6.22 3.75
CA TYR A 117 0.59 7.64 4.00
C TYR A 117 -0.49 8.22 3.07
N ARG A 118 -1.54 8.77 3.68
CA ARG A 118 -2.57 9.54 3.01
C ARG A 118 -2.41 11.00 3.36
N CYS A 119 -1.86 11.78 2.44
CA CYS A 119 -1.42 13.16 2.64
C CYS A 119 -2.19 14.15 1.77
N TYR A 120 -1.93 15.45 1.99
CA TYR A 120 -2.43 16.51 1.12
C TYR A 120 -1.57 16.67 -0.12
N GLY A 121 -0.26 16.82 0.02
CA GLY A 121 0.68 17.01 -1.05
C GLY A 121 1.43 15.73 -1.43
N HIS A 122 1.71 15.52 -2.72
CA HIS A 122 2.52 14.39 -3.14
C HIS A 122 3.98 14.53 -2.68
N ASP A 123 4.48 15.76 -2.59
CA ASP A 123 5.84 16.03 -2.08
C ASP A 123 6.03 15.51 -0.65
N ASP A 124 4.97 15.50 0.17
CA ASP A 124 5.03 15.02 1.56
C ASP A 124 5.28 13.50 1.61
N VAL A 125 4.58 12.71 0.77
CA VAL A 125 4.82 11.27 0.74
C VAL A 125 6.16 10.93 0.09
N MET A 126 6.62 11.71 -0.86
CA MET A 126 7.97 11.58 -1.44
C MET A 126 9.05 11.87 -0.39
N GLU A 127 8.89 12.93 0.40
CA GLU A 127 9.84 13.27 1.47
C GLU A 127 9.85 12.19 2.56
N LEU A 128 8.68 11.67 2.95
CA LEU A 128 8.58 10.55 3.88
C LEU A 128 9.29 9.31 3.33
N ALA A 129 9.03 8.95 2.07
CA ALA A 129 9.67 7.81 1.41
C ALA A 129 11.19 7.94 1.35
N LYS A 130 11.71 9.13 1.07
CA LYS A 130 13.15 9.40 0.99
C LYS A 130 13.87 9.14 2.32
N HIS A 131 13.23 9.41 3.46
CA HIS A 131 13.83 9.32 4.78
C HIS A 131 13.45 8.06 5.56
N ALA A 132 12.38 7.37 5.18
CA ALA A 132 12.03 6.07 5.75
C ALA A 132 13.05 4.98 5.32
N THR A 133 13.37 4.07 6.23
CA THR A 133 14.19 2.87 5.94
C THR A 133 13.34 1.64 5.63
N VAL A 134 12.02 1.77 5.75
CA VAL A 134 11.02 0.75 5.42
C VAL A 134 10.20 1.18 4.20
N PRO A 135 9.54 0.27 3.48
CA PRO A 135 8.68 0.61 2.35
C PRO A 135 7.60 1.63 2.71
N VAL A 136 7.34 2.55 1.78
CA VAL A 136 6.26 3.55 1.90
C VAL A 136 5.26 3.34 0.77
N ILE A 137 3.97 3.33 1.13
CA ILE A 137 2.85 3.20 0.20
C ILE A 137 2.04 4.50 0.22
N ASN A 138 1.87 5.11 -0.94
CA ASN A 138 0.96 6.22 -1.13
C ASN A 138 -0.50 5.73 -1.07
N ALA A 139 -1.18 6.02 0.05
CA ALA A 139 -2.58 5.68 0.24
C ALA A 139 -3.56 6.72 -0.35
N LEU A 140 -3.07 7.78 -0.88
CA LEU A 140 -3.60 8.90 -1.68
C LEU A 140 -2.82 10.18 -1.39
N SER A 141 -2.42 10.87 -2.44
CA SER A 141 -1.97 12.26 -2.45
C SER A 141 -2.84 13.10 -3.39
N ASP A 142 -2.46 14.34 -3.65
CA ASP A 142 -3.14 15.18 -4.66
C ASP A 142 -2.87 14.74 -6.10
N LEU A 143 -1.71 14.13 -6.39
CA LEU A 143 -1.33 13.70 -7.74
C LEU A 143 -1.66 12.24 -8.04
N HIS A 144 -1.51 11.32 -7.07
CA HIS A 144 -1.58 9.88 -7.31
C HIS A 144 -2.39 9.13 -6.24
N HIS A 145 -3.09 8.09 -6.69
CA HIS A 145 -3.74 7.10 -5.84
C HIS A 145 -3.48 5.67 -6.34
N PRO A 146 -2.24 5.16 -6.24
CA PRO A 146 -1.87 3.86 -6.83
C PRO A 146 -2.73 2.71 -6.34
N CYS A 147 -3.12 2.71 -5.07
CA CYS A 147 -4.01 1.67 -4.53
C CYS A 147 -5.39 1.65 -5.19
N GLN A 148 -5.93 2.81 -5.58
CA GLN A 148 -7.21 2.88 -6.32
C GLN A 148 -7.02 2.40 -7.76
N ALA A 149 -5.95 2.83 -8.43
CA ALA A 149 -5.65 2.39 -9.79
C ALA A 149 -5.52 0.85 -9.88
N VAL A 150 -4.83 0.21 -8.91
CA VAL A 150 -4.78 -1.26 -8.82
C VAL A 150 -6.16 -1.88 -8.62
N ALA A 151 -7.00 -1.30 -7.76
CA ALA A 151 -8.36 -1.80 -7.50
C ALA A 151 -9.26 -1.68 -8.74
N ASP A 152 -9.14 -0.58 -9.49
CA ASP A 152 -9.89 -0.35 -10.73
C ASP A 152 -9.44 -1.34 -11.82
N MET A 153 -8.13 -1.54 -11.99
CA MET A 153 -7.59 -2.54 -12.90
C MET A 153 -8.04 -3.97 -12.54
N MET A 154 -8.02 -4.32 -11.25
CA MET A 154 -8.55 -5.61 -10.78
C MET A 154 -10.03 -5.76 -11.15
N THR A 155 -10.83 -4.72 -10.95
CA THR A 155 -12.26 -4.72 -11.30
C THR A 155 -12.47 -4.91 -12.80
N ILE A 156 -11.65 -4.26 -13.64
CA ILE A 156 -11.69 -4.43 -15.10
C ILE A 156 -11.38 -5.88 -15.48
N VAL A 157 -10.32 -6.46 -14.92
CA VAL A 157 -9.92 -7.87 -15.19
C VAL A 157 -11.01 -8.85 -14.76
N GLU A 158 -11.65 -8.65 -13.61
CA GLU A 158 -12.72 -9.53 -13.12
C GLU A 158 -14.00 -9.47 -13.95
N ASN A 159 -14.29 -8.35 -14.60
CA ASN A 159 -15.54 -8.12 -15.33
C ASN A 159 -15.38 -8.03 -16.85
N SER A 160 -14.19 -8.25 -17.36
CA SER A 160 -13.88 -8.15 -18.78
C SER A 160 -13.26 -9.44 -19.30
N ASP A 161 -13.85 -10.02 -20.35
CA ASP A 161 -13.26 -11.17 -21.07
C ASP A 161 -12.02 -10.78 -21.89
N ARG A 162 -11.61 -9.50 -21.88
CA ARG A 162 -10.55 -8.96 -22.73
C ARG A 162 -9.62 -8.06 -21.91
N VAL A 163 -8.40 -8.51 -21.74
CA VAL A 163 -7.28 -7.70 -21.21
C VAL A 163 -6.95 -6.50 -22.11
N ASN A 164 -7.35 -6.53 -23.40
CA ASN A 164 -7.12 -5.50 -24.40
C ASN A 164 -8.38 -4.67 -24.72
N GLY A 165 -9.17 -4.34 -23.72
CA GLY A 165 -10.34 -3.47 -23.87
C GLY A 165 -9.98 -1.98 -23.95
N HIS A 166 -10.91 -1.17 -24.47
CA HIS A 166 -10.83 0.27 -24.39
C HIS A 166 -11.49 0.72 -23.09
N VAL A 167 -10.76 1.49 -22.25
CA VAL A 167 -11.28 2.13 -21.06
C VAL A 167 -11.52 3.61 -21.38
N ALA A 168 -12.73 4.10 -21.13
CA ALA A 168 -13.06 5.51 -21.25
C ALA A 168 -13.20 6.11 -19.85
N TRP A 169 -12.42 7.15 -19.57
CA TRP A 169 -12.60 7.95 -18.37
C TRP A 169 -13.54 9.12 -18.67
N VAL A 170 -14.60 9.26 -17.87
CA VAL A 170 -15.57 10.36 -17.98
C VAL A 170 -15.68 11.05 -16.63
N GLY A 171 -15.00 12.18 -16.49
CA GLY A 171 -14.91 12.94 -15.24
C GLY A 171 -13.73 13.89 -15.23
N ASP A 172 -13.42 14.48 -14.07
CA ASP A 172 -12.17 15.21 -13.87
C ASP A 172 -10.99 14.23 -13.83
N GLY A 173 -9.90 14.57 -14.46
CA GLY A 173 -8.65 13.78 -14.40
C GLY A 173 -7.92 14.02 -13.08
N ASN A 174 -8.57 13.74 -11.96
CA ASN A 174 -8.00 13.95 -10.62
C ASN A 174 -6.81 12.99 -10.35
N ASN A 175 -6.66 12.42 -9.18
CA ASN A 175 -5.51 11.65 -8.72
C ASN A 175 -5.59 10.11 -8.96
N VAL A 176 -6.44 9.68 -9.87
CA VAL A 176 -6.57 8.26 -10.30
C VAL A 176 -6.30 8.14 -11.79
#